data_ba521e7142f059312ea5d4a51075f00e
#
_entry.id   ba521e7142f059312ea5d4a51075f00e
#
_cell.length_a   1.000
_cell.length_b   1.000
_cell.length_c   1.000
_cell.angle_alpha   90.00
_cell.angle_beta   90.00
_cell.angle_gamma   90.00
#
_symmetry.space_group_name_H-M   'P 1'
#
loop_
_entity.id
_entity.type
_entity.pdbx_description
1 polymer ?
#
loop_
_entity_poly.entity_id
_entity_poly.type
_entity_poly.pdbx_seq_one_letter_code
_entity_poly.pdbx_strand_id
1 'polypeptide(L)'
;TRPNPDDPTGQSTMRRIEDVLDVWFDSGSMPFAQVHYPFENQQWFDEHSPADFIVEYIGQTRGWFYVMHVLSTALFDRPAFTGVSCHGIVLGSDGQKMSKSLRNYPDVSEVFDRDGSDAMRWFLMSSSVLRGGNLVVTEEGIRAGVREFMLPLWSSWYFFATYANAAQEGGYEAS
;
A
#
# COMPACT_ATOMS: atom_id res chain seq x y z
N THR A 1 -19.27 -1.08 -33.67
CA THR A 1 -18.82 -0.22 -34.78
C THR A 1 -19.40 1.17 -34.64
N ARG A 2 -18.67 2.17 -35.07
CA ARG A 2 -19.13 3.56 -35.19
C ARG A 2 -18.61 4.16 -36.49
N PRO A 3 -19.21 5.21 -37.04
CA PRO A 3 -18.67 5.93 -38.19
C PRO A 3 -17.25 6.40 -37.89
N ASN A 4 -16.37 6.36 -38.89
CA ASN A 4 -15.02 6.92 -38.74
C ASN A 4 -15.08 8.44 -38.93
N PRO A 5 -14.77 9.25 -37.88
CA PRO A 5 -14.84 10.70 -37.99
C PRO A 5 -13.78 11.30 -38.93
N ASP A 6 -12.71 10.56 -39.19
CA ASP A 6 -11.60 11.00 -40.05
C ASP A 6 -11.81 10.62 -41.53
N ASP A 7 -12.89 9.95 -41.87
CA ASP A 7 -13.23 9.58 -43.24
C ASP A 7 -14.23 10.58 -43.86
N PRO A 8 -13.79 11.47 -44.75
CA PRO A 8 -14.64 12.44 -45.38
C PRO A 8 -15.71 11.83 -46.30
N THR A 9 -15.53 10.56 -46.71
CA THR A 9 -16.51 9.84 -47.57
C THR A 9 -17.65 9.22 -46.73
N GLY A 10 -17.48 9.06 -45.42
CA GLY A 10 -18.45 8.44 -44.52
C GLY A 10 -18.66 6.93 -44.75
N GLN A 11 -17.85 6.30 -45.58
CA GLN A 11 -18.01 4.89 -45.96
C GLN A 11 -17.27 3.94 -45.03
N SER A 12 -16.25 4.41 -44.35
CA SER A 12 -15.47 3.57 -43.43
C SER A 12 -16.09 3.55 -42.04
N THR A 13 -15.96 2.41 -41.38
CA THR A 13 -16.42 2.24 -39.99
C THR A 13 -15.27 1.84 -39.09
N MET A 14 -15.23 2.42 -37.90
CA MET A 14 -14.37 1.96 -36.83
C MET A 14 -14.94 0.71 -36.18
N ARG A 15 -14.10 -0.29 -35.92
CA ARG A 15 -14.44 -1.47 -35.12
C ARG A 15 -13.63 -1.45 -33.84
N ARG A 16 -14.23 -1.89 -32.75
CA ARG A 16 -13.48 -2.15 -31.54
C ARG A 16 -12.44 -3.24 -31.80
N ILE A 17 -11.21 -3.01 -31.40
CA ILE A 17 -10.15 -4.02 -31.38
C ILE A 17 -10.58 -5.13 -30.44
N GLU A 18 -10.42 -6.39 -30.83
CA GLU A 18 -10.80 -7.55 -30.02
C GLU A 18 -9.78 -7.84 -28.91
N ASP A 19 -8.53 -7.44 -29.13
CA ASP A 19 -7.47 -7.57 -28.15
C ASP A 19 -7.77 -6.76 -26.89
N VAL A 20 -7.42 -7.32 -25.74
CA VAL A 20 -7.47 -6.65 -24.44
C VAL A 20 -6.16 -5.92 -24.22
N LEU A 21 -6.23 -4.77 -23.57
CA LEU A 21 -5.03 -4.06 -23.16
C LEU A 21 -4.27 -4.87 -22.10
N ASP A 22 -2.96 -4.63 -22.04
CA ASP A 22 -2.09 -5.18 -21.01
C ASP A 22 -2.60 -4.76 -19.62
N VAL A 23 -2.59 -5.69 -18.66
CA VAL A 23 -3.04 -5.43 -17.28
C VAL A 23 -2.25 -4.30 -16.60
N TRP A 24 -1.01 -4.08 -17.01
CA TRP A 24 -0.20 -2.97 -16.52
C TRP A 24 -0.70 -1.62 -17.04
N PHE A 25 -1.26 -1.57 -18.24
CA PHE A 25 -1.92 -0.38 -18.75
C PHE A 25 -3.14 -0.04 -17.88
N ASP A 26 -3.97 -1.02 -17.58
CA ASP A 26 -5.15 -0.84 -16.70
C ASP A 26 -4.73 -0.34 -15.32
N SER A 27 -3.74 -0.97 -14.70
CA SER A 27 -3.24 -0.57 -13.38
C SER A 27 -2.58 0.81 -13.39
N GLY A 28 -1.86 1.16 -14.46
CA GLY A 28 -1.23 2.46 -14.63
C GLY A 28 -2.22 3.59 -14.91
N SER A 29 -3.39 3.27 -15.44
CA SER A 29 -4.46 4.25 -15.70
C SER A 29 -5.29 4.59 -14.46
N MET A 30 -5.14 3.85 -13.37
CA MET A 30 -5.94 3.97 -12.16
C MET A 30 -6.11 5.41 -11.66
N PRO A 31 -5.07 6.28 -11.62
CA PRO A 31 -5.21 7.62 -11.06
C PRO A 31 -6.32 8.47 -11.71
N PHE A 32 -6.56 8.30 -13.00
CA PHE A 32 -7.59 9.03 -13.74
C PHE A 32 -8.80 8.17 -14.09
N ALA A 33 -8.62 6.87 -14.28
CA ALA A 33 -9.71 5.97 -14.62
C ALA A 33 -10.70 5.78 -13.46
N GLN A 34 -10.22 5.73 -12.20
CA GLN A 34 -11.07 5.56 -11.02
C GLN A 34 -12.11 6.66 -10.84
N VAL A 35 -11.83 7.86 -11.32
CA VAL A 35 -12.73 9.02 -11.24
C VAL A 35 -13.43 9.32 -12.55
N HIS A 36 -13.26 8.47 -13.56
CA HIS A 36 -13.85 8.61 -14.91
C HIS A 36 -13.42 9.91 -15.61
N TYR A 37 -12.21 10.39 -15.32
CA TYR A 37 -11.64 11.55 -16.03
C TYR A 37 -11.41 11.22 -17.53
N PRO A 38 -11.62 12.14 -18.47
CA PRO A 38 -12.03 13.55 -18.29
C PRO A 38 -13.55 13.79 -18.35
N PHE A 39 -14.36 12.74 -18.37
CA PHE A 39 -15.80 12.84 -18.55
C PHE A 39 -16.54 13.26 -17.28
N GLU A 40 -15.99 12.91 -16.13
CA GLU A 40 -16.50 13.23 -14.81
C GLU A 40 -15.35 13.63 -13.88
N ASN A 41 -15.68 14.30 -12.77
CA ASN A 41 -14.78 14.59 -11.65
C ASN A 41 -13.45 15.29 -12.04
N GLN A 42 -13.45 16.14 -13.08
CA GLN A 42 -12.25 16.86 -13.52
C GLN A 42 -11.63 17.68 -12.39
N GLN A 43 -12.42 18.46 -11.68
CA GLN A 43 -11.93 19.30 -10.59
C GLN A 43 -11.27 18.46 -9.50
N TRP A 44 -11.91 17.35 -9.10
CA TRP A 44 -11.32 16.46 -8.11
C TRP A 44 -9.96 15.91 -8.57
N PHE A 45 -9.86 15.47 -9.82
CA PHE A 45 -8.60 14.97 -10.36
C PHE A 45 -7.51 16.03 -10.39
N ASP A 46 -7.83 17.26 -10.80
CA ASP A 46 -6.87 18.35 -10.87
C ASP A 46 -6.34 18.77 -9.49
N GLU A 47 -7.18 18.69 -8.46
CA GLU A 47 -6.81 19.00 -7.08
C GLU A 47 -6.03 17.85 -6.38
N HIS A 48 -6.18 16.60 -6.83
CA HIS A 48 -5.59 15.42 -6.18
C HIS A 48 -4.52 14.72 -7.04
N SER A 49 -4.14 15.29 -8.16
CA SER A 49 -3.10 14.75 -9.05
C SER A 49 -2.02 15.79 -9.31
N PRO A 50 -0.73 15.43 -9.18
CA PRO A 50 -0.19 14.12 -8.82
C PRO A 50 -0.49 13.69 -7.38
N ALA A 51 -0.45 12.38 -7.10
CA ALA A 51 -0.62 11.87 -5.74
C ALA A 51 0.50 12.36 -4.81
N ASP A 52 0.19 12.61 -3.54
CA ASP A 52 1.20 13.07 -2.56
C ASP A 52 2.29 12.02 -2.34
N PHE A 53 1.89 10.76 -2.19
CA PHE A 53 2.84 9.64 -2.12
C PHE A 53 2.20 8.32 -2.55
N ILE A 54 3.05 7.37 -2.92
CA ILE A 54 2.71 5.97 -3.12
C ILE A 54 3.70 5.08 -2.39
N VAL A 55 3.30 3.86 -2.05
CA VAL A 55 4.14 2.89 -1.36
C VAL A 55 3.96 1.50 -1.93
N GLU A 56 5.07 0.87 -2.29
CA GLU A 56 5.14 -0.51 -2.75
C GLU A 56 6.57 -1.05 -2.65
N TYR A 57 6.75 -2.34 -2.90
CA TYR A 57 8.09 -2.94 -2.90
C TYR A 57 8.91 -2.52 -4.13
N ILE A 58 10.22 -2.62 -4.01
CA ILE A 58 11.20 -2.15 -5.02
C ILE A 58 10.97 -2.70 -6.44
N GLY A 59 10.34 -3.85 -6.59
CA GLY A 59 10.03 -4.42 -7.91
C GLY A 59 9.10 -3.56 -8.75
N GLN A 60 8.31 -2.69 -8.14
CA GLN A 60 7.38 -1.80 -8.85
C GLN A 60 8.06 -0.66 -9.60
N THR A 61 9.35 -0.47 -9.42
CA THR A 61 10.16 0.44 -10.26
C THR A 61 10.18 0.03 -11.74
N ARG A 62 9.90 -1.24 -12.04
CA ARG A 62 9.68 -1.78 -13.39
C ARG A 62 8.29 -2.40 -13.58
N GLY A 63 7.32 -1.93 -12.82
CA GLY A 63 5.94 -2.36 -12.86
C GLY A 63 5.02 -1.17 -12.72
N TRP A 64 4.25 -1.12 -11.63
CA TRP A 64 3.21 -0.12 -11.42
C TRP A 64 3.73 1.32 -11.39
N PHE A 65 4.83 1.61 -10.71
CA PHE A 65 5.41 2.96 -10.71
C PHE A 65 5.78 3.43 -12.11
N TYR A 66 6.41 2.53 -12.88
CA TYR A 66 6.82 2.83 -14.24
C TYR A 66 5.63 3.14 -15.15
N VAL A 67 4.61 2.28 -15.17
CA VAL A 67 3.46 2.47 -16.08
C VAL A 67 2.63 3.69 -15.70
N MET A 68 2.42 3.96 -14.40
CA MET A 68 1.77 5.20 -13.97
C MET A 68 2.53 6.43 -14.44
N HIS A 69 3.84 6.43 -14.27
CA HIS A 69 4.68 7.56 -14.67
C HIS A 69 4.65 7.79 -16.18
N VAL A 70 4.76 6.72 -16.96
CA VAL A 70 4.68 6.80 -18.42
C VAL A 70 3.35 7.37 -18.89
N LEU A 71 2.23 6.85 -18.37
CA LEU A 71 0.89 7.30 -18.76
C LEU A 71 0.63 8.74 -18.31
N SER A 72 1.01 9.10 -17.09
CA SER A 72 0.84 10.46 -16.58
C SER A 72 1.66 11.48 -17.38
N THR A 73 2.90 11.13 -17.71
CA THR A 73 3.75 12.00 -18.54
C THR A 73 3.19 12.16 -19.95
N ALA A 74 2.73 11.08 -20.55
CA ALA A 74 2.19 11.10 -21.91
C ALA A 74 0.87 11.88 -22.02
N LEU A 75 0.00 11.82 -21.00
CA LEU A 75 -1.33 12.41 -21.03
C LEU A 75 -1.38 13.82 -20.43
N PHE A 76 -0.56 14.08 -19.40
CA PHE A 76 -0.69 15.29 -18.57
C PHE A 76 0.61 16.09 -18.46
N ASP A 77 1.71 15.63 -19.06
CA ASP A 77 3.04 16.24 -19.00
C ASP A 77 3.53 16.51 -17.56
N ARG A 78 3.19 15.60 -16.65
CA ARG A 78 3.55 15.67 -15.23
C ARG A 78 3.71 14.28 -14.61
N PRO A 79 4.47 14.15 -13.49
CA PRO A 79 4.58 12.88 -12.79
C PRO A 79 3.21 12.44 -12.22
N ALA A 80 3.03 11.13 -12.01
CA ALA A 80 1.83 10.58 -11.39
C ALA A 80 1.80 10.76 -9.87
N PHE A 81 2.97 10.97 -9.25
CA PHE A 81 3.14 11.12 -7.80
C PHE A 81 4.34 12.01 -7.48
N THR A 82 4.32 12.65 -6.32
CA THR A 82 5.39 13.55 -5.85
C THR A 82 6.34 12.85 -4.89
N GLY A 83 5.88 11.84 -4.18
CA GLY A 83 6.67 11.04 -3.26
C GLY A 83 6.47 9.53 -3.46
N VAL A 84 7.54 8.76 -3.23
CA VAL A 84 7.47 7.31 -3.25
C VAL A 84 8.19 6.72 -2.05
N SER A 85 7.51 5.82 -1.34
CA SER A 85 8.13 5.00 -0.30
C SER A 85 8.32 3.58 -0.86
N CYS A 86 9.58 3.18 -0.98
CA CYS A 86 9.95 1.90 -1.58
C CYS A 86 10.45 0.96 -0.49
N HIS A 87 9.72 -0.10 -0.23
CA HIS A 87 10.15 -1.10 0.75
C HIS A 87 10.87 -2.29 0.09
N GLY A 88 11.61 -3.04 0.90
CA GLY A 88 12.30 -4.26 0.47
C GLY A 88 11.35 -5.42 0.20
N ILE A 89 11.92 -6.56 -0.15
CA ILE A 89 11.14 -7.77 -0.44
C ILE A 89 10.75 -8.44 0.87
N VAL A 90 9.47 -8.82 0.98
CA VAL A 90 8.99 -9.64 2.08
C VAL A 90 9.14 -11.12 1.71
N LEU A 91 9.85 -11.85 2.55
CA LEU A 91 10.22 -13.25 2.36
C LEU A 91 9.45 -14.13 3.35
N GLY A 92 9.16 -15.35 2.95
CA GLY A 92 8.64 -16.38 3.84
C GLY A 92 9.70 -16.86 4.83
N SER A 93 9.30 -17.70 5.78
CA SER A 93 10.19 -18.29 6.79
C SER A 93 11.32 -19.13 6.18
N ASP A 94 11.16 -19.57 4.95
CA ASP A 94 12.15 -20.30 4.14
C ASP A 94 13.17 -19.37 3.44
N GLY A 95 13.06 -18.05 3.62
CA GLY A 95 13.90 -17.05 2.95
C GLY A 95 13.58 -16.84 1.47
N GLN A 96 12.56 -17.49 0.93
CA GLN A 96 12.13 -17.30 -0.43
C GLN A 96 11.07 -16.19 -0.51
N LYS A 97 10.94 -15.57 -1.69
CA LYS A 97 9.86 -14.58 -1.92
C LYS A 97 8.51 -15.23 -1.60
N MET A 98 7.69 -14.53 -0.84
CA MET A 98 6.33 -15.01 -0.54
C MET A 98 5.54 -15.25 -1.81
N SER A 99 4.89 -16.41 -1.88
CA SER A 99 4.10 -16.82 -3.04
C SER A 99 2.86 -17.60 -2.59
N LYS A 100 1.73 -17.28 -3.20
CA LYS A 100 0.47 -18.03 -2.97
C LYS A 100 0.60 -19.50 -3.34
N SER A 101 1.39 -19.82 -4.36
CA SER A 101 1.63 -21.21 -4.79
C SER A 101 2.50 -21.99 -3.80
N LEU A 102 3.46 -21.33 -3.18
CA LEU A 102 4.36 -21.96 -2.19
C LEU A 102 3.74 -22.00 -0.79
N ARG A 103 2.75 -21.16 -0.49
CA ARG A 103 2.14 -21.02 0.84
C ARG A 103 3.18 -20.89 1.96
N ASN A 104 4.26 -20.17 1.69
CA ASN A 104 5.42 -20.03 2.57
C ASN A 104 5.32 -18.85 3.55
N TYR A 105 4.11 -18.45 3.86
CA TYR A 105 3.80 -17.40 4.84
C TYR A 105 2.59 -17.80 5.68
N PRO A 106 2.51 -17.32 6.94
CA PRO A 106 1.35 -17.59 7.77
C PRO A 106 0.09 -16.91 7.21
N ASP A 107 -1.06 -17.50 7.43
CA ASP A 107 -2.34 -16.84 7.13
C ASP A 107 -2.49 -15.59 7.99
N VAL A 108 -2.80 -14.47 7.36
CA VAL A 108 -2.88 -13.17 8.04
C VAL A 108 -4.00 -13.17 9.08
N SER A 109 -5.12 -13.83 8.79
CA SER A 109 -6.25 -13.91 9.72
C SER A 109 -5.87 -14.73 10.96
N GLU A 110 -5.17 -15.85 10.79
CA GLU A 110 -4.66 -16.65 11.91
C GLU A 110 -3.70 -15.86 12.80
N VAL A 111 -2.81 -15.06 12.19
CA VAL A 111 -1.89 -14.19 12.94
C VAL A 111 -2.66 -13.11 13.70
N PHE A 112 -3.66 -12.50 13.09
CA PHE A 112 -4.46 -11.46 13.74
C PHE A 112 -5.29 -12.02 14.90
N ASP A 113 -5.86 -13.19 14.74
CA ASP A 113 -6.65 -13.84 15.79
C ASP A 113 -5.79 -14.27 16.99
N ARG A 114 -4.55 -14.69 16.73
CA ARG A 114 -3.64 -15.19 17.75
C ARG A 114 -2.81 -14.10 18.44
N ASP A 115 -2.20 -13.23 17.65
CA ASP A 115 -1.18 -12.27 18.13
C ASP A 115 -1.67 -10.81 18.09
N GLY A 116 -2.76 -10.55 17.36
CA GLY A 116 -3.32 -9.22 17.16
C GLY A 116 -2.72 -8.47 15.97
N SER A 117 -3.50 -7.59 15.37
CA SER A 117 -3.06 -6.78 14.22
C SER A 117 -1.93 -5.80 14.59
N ASP A 118 -1.90 -5.31 15.81
CA ASP A 118 -0.86 -4.38 16.26
C ASP A 118 0.50 -5.06 16.41
N ALA A 119 0.53 -6.35 16.76
CA ALA A 119 1.76 -7.13 16.76
C ALA A 119 2.38 -7.21 15.36
N MET A 120 1.56 -7.48 14.34
CA MET A 120 2.01 -7.50 12.94
C MET A 120 2.46 -6.09 12.51
N ARG A 121 1.71 -5.05 12.82
CA ARG A 121 2.08 -3.67 12.49
C ARG A 121 3.40 -3.27 13.12
N TRP A 122 3.59 -3.58 14.40
CA TRP A 122 4.85 -3.31 15.09
C TRP A 122 6.01 -4.05 14.44
N PHE A 123 5.85 -5.34 14.17
CA PHE A 123 6.86 -6.15 13.49
C PHE A 123 7.29 -5.54 12.15
N LEU A 124 6.33 -5.15 11.30
CA LEU A 124 6.62 -4.52 10.02
C LEU A 124 7.30 -3.16 10.17
N MET A 125 6.74 -2.28 11.03
CA MET A 125 7.21 -0.90 11.18
C MET A 125 8.57 -0.79 11.89
N SER A 126 8.93 -1.76 12.73
CA SER A 126 10.24 -1.80 13.40
C SER A 126 11.32 -2.50 12.57
N SER A 127 10.96 -3.12 11.47
CA SER A 127 11.86 -3.94 10.66
C SER A 127 12.70 -3.14 9.66
N SER A 128 13.67 -3.84 9.04
CA SER A 128 14.50 -3.29 7.97
C SER A 128 13.75 -3.03 6.67
N VAL A 129 12.55 -3.59 6.50
CA VAL A 129 11.77 -3.50 5.25
C VAL A 129 11.48 -2.06 4.87
N LEU A 130 11.20 -1.20 5.83
CA LEU A 130 10.95 0.23 5.60
C LEU A 130 12.19 1.03 5.19
N ARG A 131 13.36 0.44 5.36
CA ARG A 131 14.64 1.03 4.94
C ARG A 131 15.19 0.38 3.66
N GLY A 132 14.33 -0.31 2.91
CA GLY A 132 14.70 -1.01 1.68
C GLY A 132 15.37 -2.36 1.89
N GLY A 133 15.55 -2.82 3.13
CA GLY A 133 16.05 -4.17 3.44
C GLY A 133 14.96 -5.22 3.23
N ASN A 134 15.38 -6.47 2.99
CA ASN A 134 14.43 -7.58 2.95
C ASN A 134 14.00 -7.98 4.37
N LEU A 135 12.77 -8.47 4.48
CA LEU A 135 12.20 -8.94 5.73
C LEU A 135 11.79 -10.40 5.59
N VAL A 136 12.34 -11.26 6.46
CA VAL A 136 11.84 -12.63 6.63
C VAL A 136 10.72 -12.59 7.67
N VAL A 137 9.50 -12.98 7.28
CA VAL A 137 8.35 -13.02 8.19
C VAL A 137 8.33 -14.36 8.90
N THR A 138 8.41 -14.29 10.23
CA THR A 138 8.30 -15.45 11.09
C THR A 138 7.29 -15.17 12.21
N GLU A 139 6.59 -16.19 12.64
CA GLU A 139 5.66 -16.08 13.78
C GLU A 139 6.38 -15.67 15.07
N GLU A 140 7.60 -16.18 15.26
CA GLU A 140 8.43 -15.83 16.42
C GLU A 140 8.82 -14.34 16.41
N GLY A 141 9.16 -13.78 15.24
CA GLY A 141 9.46 -12.36 15.10
C GLY A 141 8.26 -11.47 15.44
N ILE A 142 7.06 -11.88 15.04
CA ILE A 142 5.82 -11.16 15.38
C ILE A 142 5.57 -11.20 16.89
N ARG A 143 5.68 -12.39 17.51
CA ARG A 143 5.49 -12.57 18.96
C ARG A 143 6.56 -11.88 19.80
N ALA A 144 7.77 -11.75 19.28
CA ALA A 144 8.83 -11.00 19.96
C ALA A 144 8.41 -9.54 20.20
N GLY A 145 7.77 -8.88 19.22
CA GLY A 145 7.24 -7.52 19.38
C GLY A 145 6.20 -7.41 20.50
N VAL A 146 5.36 -8.43 20.67
CA VAL A 146 4.40 -8.48 21.79
C VAL A 146 5.13 -8.55 23.13
N ARG A 147 6.08 -9.47 23.26
CA ARG A 147 6.79 -9.68 24.54
C ARG A 147 7.73 -8.52 24.91
N GLU A 148 8.43 -7.98 23.92
CA GLU A 148 9.53 -7.03 24.16
C GLU A 148 9.06 -5.57 24.17
N PHE A 149 7.93 -5.28 23.55
CA PHE A 149 7.41 -3.92 23.48
C PHE A 149 5.99 -3.78 24.04
N MET A 150 5.02 -4.50 23.51
CA MET A 150 3.60 -4.26 23.81
C MET A 150 3.24 -4.58 25.26
N LEU A 151 3.67 -5.74 25.75
CA LEU A 151 3.42 -6.13 27.14
C LEU A 151 4.11 -5.19 28.14
N PRO A 152 5.39 -4.82 28.01
CA PRO A 152 6.01 -3.81 28.86
C PRO A 152 5.31 -2.47 28.82
N LEU A 153 4.93 -1.99 27.63
CA LEU A 153 4.19 -0.73 27.48
C LEU A 153 2.84 -0.77 28.22
N TRP A 154 2.06 -1.83 27.97
CA TRP A 154 0.78 -2.03 28.64
C TRP A 154 0.92 -2.14 30.15
N SER A 155 1.89 -2.93 30.62
CA SER A 155 2.14 -3.12 32.04
C SER A 155 2.56 -1.82 32.73
N SER A 156 3.37 -0.99 32.07
CA SER A 156 3.77 0.31 32.59
C SER A 156 2.58 1.27 32.70
N TRP A 157 1.75 1.31 31.67
CA TRP A 157 0.52 2.11 31.70
C TRP A 157 -0.45 1.61 32.76
N TYR A 158 -0.67 0.31 32.86
CA TYR A 158 -1.57 -0.29 33.86
C TYR A 158 -1.09 0.00 35.28
N PHE A 159 0.22 -0.16 35.54
CA PHE A 159 0.82 0.21 36.79
C PHE A 159 0.58 1.68 37.12
N PHE A 160 0.90 2.58 36.22
CA PHE A 160 0.68 4.00 36.40
C PHE A 160 -0.80 4.31 36.70
N ALA A 161 -1.70 3.82 35.86
CA ALA A 161 -3.13 4.08 36.03
C ALA A 161 -3.69 3.55 37.37
N THR A 162 -3.24 2.37 37.79
CA THR A 162 -3.66 1.79 39.09
C THR A 162 -3.27 2.67 40.26
N TYR A 163 -2.03 3.13 40.29
CA TYR A 163 -1.54 3.95 41.43
C TYR A 163 -2.02 5.40 41.34
N ALA A 164 -2.11 5.97 40.13
CA ALA A 164 -2.69 7.30 39.95
C ALA A 164 -4.16 7.36 40.40
N ASN A 165 -4.95 6.33 40.06
CA ASN A 165 -6.34 6.23 40.51
C ASN A 165 -6.46 6.01 42.03
N ALA A 166 -5.57 5.23 42.63
CA ALA A 166 -5.55 5.01 44.07
C ALA A 166 -5.15 6.27 44.88
N ALA A 167 -4.38 7.15 44.25
CA ALA A 167 -3.96 8.42 44.89
C ALA A 167 -5.03 9.53 44.84
N GLN A 168 -6.23 9.26 44.34
CA GLN A 168 -7.25 10.26 44.00
C GLN A 168 -7.93 10.96 45.17
N GLU A 169 -7.65 10.64 46.43
CA GLU A 169 -8.10 11.51 47.53
C GLU A 169 -7.42 12.90 47.54
N GLY A 170 -6.43 13.14 46.67
CA GLY A 170 -5.74 14.41 46.51
C GLY A 170 -5.44 14.83 45.06
N GLY A 171 -5.80 14.03 44.08
CA GLY A 171 -5.50 14.27 42.64
C GLY A 171 -4.01 14.11 42.30
N TYR A 172 -3.70 13.31 41.27
CA TYR A 172 -2.37 13.30 40.64
C TYR A 172 -2.33 14.37 39.54
N GLU A 173 -1.55 15.42 39.76
CA GLU A 173 -1.17 16.36 38.68
C GLU A 173 0.22 15.97 38.17
N ALA A 174 0.30 15.66 36.87
CA ALA A 174 1.58 15.48 36.23
C ALA A 174 2.27 16.84 36.10
N SER A 175 3.42 17.01 36.74
CA SER A 175 4.26 18.19 36.65
C SER A 175 5.20 18.11 35.44
#